data_b8775219d2aaae3010896a8096c1a293
#
_entry.id   b8775219d2aaae3010896a8096c1a293
#
_cell.length_a   1.000
_cell.length_b   1.000
_cell.length_c   1.000
_cell.angle_alpha   90.00
_cell.angle_beta   90.00
_cell.angle_gamma   90.00
#
_symmetry.space_group_name_H-M   'P 1'
#
loop_
_entity.id
_entity.type
_entity.pdbx_description
1 polymer ?
#
loop_
_entity_poly.entity_id
_entity_poly.type
_entity_poly.pdbx_seq_one_letter_code
_entity_poly.pdbx_strand_id
1 'polypeptide(L)'
;MDIYYEVLGNGFPIVCLHGNGEDHHIFDDLVKEFSNEYQLILIDSRYHGKSIHQGSLSYYQMMKDVMNVIDELKIDSYDVIGFSDGAIVSLLLGMNDHRLKHIVSIGANTKPQMIKGIYRISLYLQLFCLIPFCIYNSKARLSFKLTLLMIKEPQIEYDDLKNIHIPGLVLAGEFDMIKEVDTYAIGSALPYSVVKIIKSGNHFLLRDAFPQTIKEINLFLKACHKEVI
;
A
#
# COMPACT_ATOMS: atom_id res chain seq x y z
N MET A 1 -16.91 -2.97 13.38
CA MET A 1 -15.79 -2.03 13.11
C MET A 1 -16.17 -1.20 11.89
N ASP A 2 -15.80 0.07 11.85
CA ASP A 2 -16.28 0.96 10.79
C ASP A 2 -15.22 1.12 9.66
N ILE A 3 -14.54 0.04 9.34
CA ILE A 3 -13.65 -0.08 8.17
C ILE A 3 -14.44 -0.78 7.07
N TYR A 4 -14.60 -0.06 5.96
CA TYR A 4 -15.28 -0.59 4.79
C TYR A 4 -14.35 -1.50 3.99
N TYR A 5 -14.87 -2.62 3.55
CA TYR A 5 -14.20 -3.52 2.62
C TYR A 5 -15.20 -4.21 1.69
N GLU A 6 -14.71 -4.65 0.54
CA GLU A 6 -15.44 -5.51 -0.39
C GLU A 6 -14.68 -6.81 -0.58
N VAL A 7 -15.40 -7.92 -0.69
CA VAL A 7 -14.83 -9.25 -0.96
C VAL A 7 -15.34 -9.72 -2.31
N LEU A 8 -14.44 -9.93 -3.26
CA LEU A 8 -14.75 -10.29 -4.63
C LEU A 8 -13.93 -11.50 -5.08
N GLY A 9 -14.55 -12.40 -5.83
CA GLY A 9 -13.89 -13.63 -6.31
C GLY A 9 -13.83 -14.74 -5.27
N ASN A 10 -13.13 -15.81 -5.61
CA ASN A 10 -12.94 -17.00 -4.78
C ASN A 10 -11.51 -17.52 -4.95
N GLY A 11 -10.98 -18.20 -3.94
CA GLY A 11 -9.62 -18.75 -3.94
C GLY A 11 -8.79 -18.23 -2.79
N PHE A 12 -7.46 -18.20 -2.95
CA PHE A 12 -6.58 -17.72 -1.89
C PHE A 12 -6.77 -16.22 -1.65
N PRO A 13 -6.90 -15.76 -0.38
CA PRO A 13 -7.19 -14.37 -0.06
C PRO A 13 -6.03 -13.44 -0.39
N ILE A 14 -6.32 -12.34 -1.07
CA ILE A 14 -5.40 -11.22 -1.32
C ILE A 14 -6.02 -9.94 -0.80
N VAL A 15 -5.38 -9.30 0.15
CA VAL A 15 -5.76 -7.98 0.67
C VAL A 15 -5.21 -6.90 -0.24
N CYS A 16 -6.05 -5.98 -0.69
CA CYS A 16 -5.69 -4.87 -1.56
C CYS A 16 -5.80 -3.54 -0.80
N LEU A 17 -4.69 -2.79 -0.70
CA LEU A 17 -4.56 -1.56 0.08
C LEU A 17 -4.17 -0.39 -0.82
N HIS A 18 -5.05 0.61 -0.94
CA HIS A 18 -4.89 1.78 -1.80
C HIS A 18 -3.94 2.85 -1.22
N GLY A 19 -3.61 3.85 -2.02
CA GLY A 19 -2.76 4.99 -1.66
C GLY A 19 -3.50 6.15 -0.99
N ASN A 20 -2.75 7.19 -0.65
CA ASN A 20 -3.27 8.40 -0.01
C ASN A 20 -4.28 9.13 -0.91
N GLY A 21 -5.45 9.46 -0.35
CA GLY A 21 -6.49 10.19 -1.05
C GLY A 21 -7.29 9.38 -2.08
N GLU A 22 -7.08 8.07 -2.13
CA GLU A 22 -7.79 7.12 -3.00
C GLU A 22 -8.77 6.25 -2.20
N ASP A 23 -9.38 5.27 -2.84
CA ASP A 23 -10.23 4.25 -2.25
C ASP A 23 -10.06 2.92 -3.00
N HIS A 24 -10.84 1.89 -2.65
CA HIS A 24 -10.77 0.55 -3.24
C HIS A 24 -10.94 0.51 -4.77
N HIS A 25 -11.54 1.52 -5.39
CA HIS A 25 -11.78 1.54 -6.85
C HIS A 25 -10.49 1.60 -7.69
N ILE A 26 -9.34 1.97 -7.11
CA ILE A 26 -8.07 1.88 -7.84
C ILE A 26 -7.74 0.46 -8.28
N PHE A 27 -8.37 -0.54 -7.65
CA PHE A 27 -8.19 -1.96 -7.95
C PHE A 27 -9.23 -2.54 -8.91
N ASP A 28 -10.15 -1.75 -9.48
CA ASP A 28 -11.22 -2.25 -10.35
C ASP A 28 -10.68 -3.05 -11.55
N ASP A 29 -9.57 -2.64 -12.15
CA ASP A 29 -8.93 -3.38 -13.24
C ASP A 29 -8.19 -4.62 -12.74
N LEU A 30 -7.58 -4.56 -11.56
CA LEU A 30 -6.95 -5.71 -10.92
C LEU A 30 -7.99 -6.79 -10.56
N VAL A 31 -9.20 -6.40 -10.14
CA VAL A 31 -10.32 -7.31 -9.90
C VAL A 31 -10.67 -8.11 -11.14
N LYS A 32 -10.73 -7.47 -12.32
CA LYS A 32 -11.03 -8.15 -13.61
C LYS A 32 -10.01 -9.23 -13.95
N GLU A 33 -8.74 -9.01 -13.59
CA GLU A 33 -7.65 -9.94 -13.87
C GLU A 33 -7.56 -11.11 -12.90
N PHE A 34 -7.83 -10.86 -11.59
CA PHE A 34 -7.51 -11.84 -10.56
C PHE A 34 -8.71 -12.48 -9.86
N SER A 35 -9.92 -11.93 -9.94
CA SER A 35 -11.08 -12.44 -9.19
C SER A 35 -11.55 -13.86 -9.60
N ASN A 36 -11.10 -14.36 -10.74
CA ASN A 36 -11.36 -15.74 -11.16
C ASN A 36 -10.44 -16.78 -10.46
N GLU A 37 -9.29 -16.34 -9.96
CA GLU A 37 -8.28 -17.24 -9.37
C GLU A 37 -8.08 -16.96 -7.85
N TYR A 38 -8.39 -15.74 -7.40
CA TYR A 38 -8.15 -15.28 -6.03
C TYR A 38 -9.39 -14.63 -5.42
N GLN A 39 -9.48 -14.68 -4.09
CA GLN A 39 -10.42 -13.88 -3.33
C GLN A 39 -9.77 -12.53 -2.99
N LEU A 40 -10.29 -11.44 -3.56
CA LEU A 40 -9.77 -10.10 -3.36
C LEU A 40 -10.54 -9.39 -2.24
N ILE A 41 -9.82 -8.88 -1.25
CA ILE A 41 -10.35 -8.14 -0.12
C ILE A 41 -9.89 -6.69 -0.27
N LEU A 42 -10.76 -5.86 -0.82
CA LEU A 42 -10.48 -4.46 -1.13
C LEU A 42 -10.86 -3.61 0.08
N ILE A 43 -9.88 -2.99 0.74
CA ILE A 43 -10.12 -2.24 1.98
C ILE A 43 -9.99 -0.73 1.72
N ASP A 44 -11.01 0.04 2.12
CA ASP A 44 -10.87 1.48 2.28
C ASP A 44 -10.15 1.76 3.59
N SER A 45 -8.98 2.36 3.54
CA SER A 45 -8.22 2.75 4.72
C SER A 45 -9.00 3.79 5.54
N ARG A 46 -8.79 3.84 6.87
CA ARG A 46 -9.38 4.89 7.70
C ARG A 46 -9.17 6.28 7.10
N TYR A 47 -10.16 7.15 7.21
CA TYR A 47 -10.21 8.49 6.60
C TYR A 47 -10.30 8.51 5.07
N HIS A 48 -10.52 7.35 4.41
CA HIS A 48 -10.68 7.23 2.97
C HIS A 48 -11.98 6.52 2.61
N GLY A 49 -12.46 6.73 1.38
CA GLY A 49 -13.61 6.06 0.82
C GLY A 49 -14.83 6.08 1.74
N LYS A 50 -15.37 4.90 2.01
CA LYS A 50 -16.55 4.68 2.88
C LYS A 50 -16.17 4.37 4.34
N SER A 51 -14.88 4.34 4.69
CA SER A 51 -14.39 4.02 6.03
C SER A 51 -14.52 5.17 7.01
N ILE A 52 -14.45 4.84 8.31
CA ILE A 52 -14.57 5.80 9.41
C ILE A 52 -13.52 6.92 9.35
N HIS A 53 -13.98 8.14 9.60
CA HIS A 53 -13.15 9.35 9.66
C HIS A 53 -12.87 9.79 11.11
N GLN A 54 -12.59 8.85 12.01
CA GLN A 54 -12.37 9.10 13.44
C GLN A 54 -11.10 8.43 13.97
N GLY A 55 -10.68 8.87 15.16
CA GLY A 55 -9.52 8.31 15.85
C GLY A 55 -8.16 8.85 15.34
N SER A 56 -7.10 8.19 15.75
CA SER A 56 -5.73 8.52 15.31
C SER A 56 -5.52 8.08 13.86
N LEU A 57 -4.81 8.90 13.10
CA LEU A 57 -4.39 8.61 11.74
C LEU A 57 -2.88 8.34 11.74
N SER A 58 -2.50 7.09 11.51
CA SER A 58 -1.11 6.64 11.33
C SER A 58 -1.10 5.35 10.51
N TYR A 59 0.01 5.04 9.83
CA TYR A 59 0.14 3.77 9.09
C TYR A 59 0.07 2.56 10.03
N TYR A 60 0.59 2.68 11.24
CA TYR A 60 0.48 1.62 12.25
C TYR A 60 -0.98 1.35 12.63
N GLN A 61 -1.81 2.39 12.74
CA GLN A 61 -3.23 2.20 13.03
C GLN A 61 -3.99 1.63 11.81
N MET A 62 -3.62 2.03 10.57
CA MET A 62 -4.15 1.40 9.35
C MET A 62 -3.81 -0.09 9.30
N MET A 63 -2.57 -0.47 9.64
CA MET A 63 -2.18 -1.88 9.76
C MET A 63 -3.08 -2.65 10.74
N LYS A 64 -3.35 -2.09 11.92
CA LYS A 64 -4.26 -2.72 12.90
C LYS A 64 -5.68 -2.86 12.36
N ASP A 65 -6.16 -1.90 11.60
CA ASP A 65 -7.49 -2.00 10.97
C ASP A 65 -7.55 -3.16 9.99
N VAL A 66 -6.50 -3.34 9.18
CA VAL A 66 -6.40 -4.50 8.27
C VAL A 66 -6.41 -5.80 9.04
N MET A 67 -5.61 -5.94 10.11
CA MET A 67 -5.57 -7.14 10.94
C MET A 67 -6.96 -7.46 11.53
N ASN A 68 -7.70 -6.43 11.96
CA ASN A 68 -9.06 -6.59 12.48
C ASN A 68 -10.05 -7.06 11.40
N VAL A 69 -9.93 -6.59 10.16
CA VAL A 69 -10.75 -7.08 9.03
C VAL A 69 -10.43 -8.56 8.76
N ILE A 70 -9.15 -8.95 8.78
CA ILE A 70 -8.72 -10.33 8.63
C ILE A 70 -9.26 -11.22 9.75
N ASP A 71 -9.28 -10.71 10.99
CA ASP A 71 -9.87 -11.42 12.15
C ASP A 71 -11.37 -11.58 11.98
N GLU A 72 -12.10 -10.55 11.57
CA GLU A 72 -13.55 -10.59 11.32
C GLU A 72 -13.91 -11.61 10.24
N LEU A 73 -13.12 -11.65 9.16
CA LEU A 73 -13.28 -12.59 8.05
C LEU A 73 -12.79 -14.02 8.39
N LYS A 74 -12.14 -14.23 9.54
CA LYS A 74 -11.55 -15.50 9.99
C LYS A 74 -10.57 -16.08 8.98
N ILE A 75 -9.69 -15.24 8.45
CA ILE A 75 -8.69 -15.64 7.46
C ILE A 75 -7.42 -16.07 8.18
N ASP A 76 -6.99 -17.30 7.95
CA ASP A 76 -5.81 -17.91 8.56
C ASP A 76 -4.51 -17.62 7.79
N SER A 77 -4.62 -17.29 6.49
CA SER A 77 -3.48 -16.92 5.67
C SER A 77 -3.92 -16.08 4.48
N TYR A 78 -3.09 -15.11 4.08
CA TYR A 78 -3.38 -14.17 2.99
C TYR A 78 -2.11 -13.59 2.37
N ASP A 79 -2.27 -13.04 1.16
CA ASP A 79 -1.28 -12.17 0.52
C ASP A 79 -1.72 -10.71 0.61
N VAL A 80 -0.81 -9.79 0.37
CA VAL A 80 -1.14 -8.36 0.30
C VAL A 80 -0.60 -7.73 -0.98
N ILE A 81 -1.43 -6.90 -1.61
CA ILE A 81 -1.03 -5.97 -2.68
C ILE A 81 -1.30 -4.56 -2.16
N GLY A 82 -0.23 -3.85 -1.84
CA GLY A 82 -0.31 -2.47 -1.36
C GLY A 82 0.26 -1.47 -2.37
N PHE A 83 -0.43 -0.34 -2.52
CA PHE A 83 0.02 0.78 -3.34
C PHE A 83 0.25 2.02 -2.48
N SER A 84 1.41 2.69 -2.62
CA SER A 84 1.77 3.93 -1.93
C SER A 84 1.60 3.81 -0.41
N ASP A 85 0.66 4.51 0.23
CA ASP A 85 0.34 4.35 1.66
C ASP A 85 -0.01 2.88 1.99
N GLY A 86 -0.77 2.22 1.12
CA GLY A 86 -1.07 0.79 1.26
C GLY A 86 0.18 -0.10 1.18
N ALA A 87 1.17 0.29 0.40
CA ALA A 87 2.45 -0.42 0.33
C ALA A 87 3.27 -0.26 1.63
N ILE A 88 3.21 0.92 2.26
CA ILE A 88 3.79 1.13 3.60
C ILE A 88 3.11 0.21 4.62
N VAL A 89 1.76 0.16 4.59
CA VAL A 89 0.98 -0.72 5.47
C VAL A 89 1.32 -2.18 5.22
N SER A 90 1.56 -2.61 3.97
CA SER A 90 1.95 -3.99 3.65
C SER A 90 3.29 -4.39 4.27
N LEU A 91 4.27 -3.47 4.32
CA LEU A 91 5.54 -3.70 5.01
C LEU A 91 5.33 -3.82 6.53
N LEU A 92 4.47 -2.97 7.12
CA LEU A 92 4.13 -3.06 8.54
C LEU A 92 3.42 -4.38 8.86
N LEU A 93 2.51 -4.86 8.01
CA LEU A 93 1.89 -6.18 8.14
C LEU A 93 2.92 -7.31 8.11
N GLY A 94 3.89 -7.24 7.19
CA GLY A 94 4.98 -8.21 7.10
C GLY A 94 5.81 -8.34 8.39
N MET A 95 5.93 -7.26 9.16
CA MET A 95 6.63 -7.26 10.45
C MET A 95 5.75 -7.73 11.62
N ASN A 96 4.42 -7.70 11.51
CA ASN A 96 3.52 -7.82 12.66
C ASN A 96 2.45 -8.92 12.54
N ASP A 97 2.19 -9.46 11.33
CA ASP A 97 1.15 -10.48 11.12
C ASP A 97 1.72 -11.75 10.48
N HIS A 98 1.82 -12.83 11.25
CA HIS A 98 2.34 -14.13 10.82
C HIS A 98 1.44 -14.85 9.79
N ARG A 99 0.19 -14.42 9.62
CA ARG A 99 -0.76 -14.95 8.63
C ARG A 99 -0.42 -14.51 7.22
N LEU A 100 0.29 -13.37 7.06
CA LEU A 100 0.73 -12.87 5.77
C LEU A 100 1.76 -13.82 5.14
N LYS A 101 1.55 -14.18 3.86
CA LYS A 101 2.40 -15.14 3.14
C LYS A 101 3.27 -14.47 2.08
N HIS A 102 2.73 -13.52 1.34
CA HIS A 102 3.48 -12.82 0.28
C HIS A 102 3.13 -11.33 0.27
N ILE A 103 4.09 -10.49 -0.10
CA ILE A 103 3.95 -9.03 -0.18
C ILE A 103 4.17 -8.57 -1.61
N VAL A 104 3.23 -7.81 -2.15
CA VAL A 104 3.45 -6.94 -3.32
C VAL A 104 3.39 -5.50 -2.84
N SER A 105 4.52 -4.82 -2.85
CA SER A 105 4.68 -3.44 -2.37
C SER A 105 4.97 -2.51 -3.56
N ILE A 106 4.04 -1.64 -3.91
CA ILE A 106 4.09 -0.76 -5.08
C ILE A 106 4.28 0.69 -4.62
N GLY A 107 5.45 1.27 -4.85
CA GLY A 107 5.72 2.69 -4.55
C GLY A 107 5.79 3.01 -3.05
N ALA A 108 6.22 2.08 -2.20
CA ALA A 108 6.45 2.34 -0.78
C ALA A 108 7.66 3.25 -0.56
N ASN A 109 7.61 4.02 0.54
CA ASN A 109 8.78 4.68 1.10
C ASN A 109 8.95 4.33 2.57
N THR A 110 10.20 4.33 3.06
CA THR A 110 10.52 4.04 4.46
C THR A 110 10.44 5.27 5.36
N LYS A 111 10.73 6.45 4.80
CA LYS A 111 10.72 7.74 5.51
C LYS A 111 10.21 8.85 4.59
N PRO A 112 9.63 9.95 5.13
CA PRO A 112 9.20 11.09 4.32
C PRO A 112 10.32 11.71 3.46
N GLN A 113 11.58 11.61 3.93
CA GLN A 113 12.76 12.10 3.21
C GLN A 113 13.05 11.30 1.93
N MET A 114 12.46 10.13 1.77
CA MET A 114 12.58 9.29 0.57
C MET A 114 11.62 9.72 -0.53
N ILE A 115 10.65 10.57 -0.26
CA ILE A 115 9.93 11.31 -1.30
C ILE A 115 10.88 12.33 -1.93
N LYS A 116 10.95 12.39 -3.28
CA LYS A 116 11.81 13.35 -4.00
C LYS A 116 11.47 14.79 -3.62
N GLY A 117 12.49 15.64 -3.51
CA GLY A 117 12.38 16.99 -2.92
C GLY A 117 11.27 17.86 -3.51
N ILE A 118 11.06 17.81 -4.84
CA ILE A 118 10.03 18.60 -5.51
C ILE A 118 8.62 18.22 -5.03
N TYR A 119 8.31 16.93 -4.90
CA TYR A 119 7.03 16.46 -4.38
C TYR A 119 6.89 16.78 -2.89
N ARG A 120 7.96 16.63 -2.11
CA ARG A 120 7.94 16.98 -0.69
C ARG A 120 7.69 18.47 -0.45
N ILE A 121 8.26 19.34 -1.27
CA ILE A 121 7.97 20.78 -1.23
C ILE A 121 6.49 21.03 -1.54
N SER A 122 5.92 20.34 -2.53
CA SER A 122 4.50 20.49 -2.87
C SER A 122 3.57 20.07 -1.71
N LEU A 123 3.94 19.05 -0.90
CA LEU A 123 3.17 18.68 0.31
C LEU A 123 3.16 19.81 1.34
N TYR A 124 4.30 20.47 1.59
CA TYR A 124 4.36 21.62 2.50
C TYR A 124 3.55 22.82 1.99
N LEU A 125 3.62 23.11 0.68
CA LEU A 125 2.81 24.13 0.05
C LEU A 125 1.32 23.81 0.17
N GLN A 126 0.94 22.57 -0.07
CA GLN A 126 -0.44 22.10 0.11
C GLN A 126 -0.93 22.31 1.55
N LEU A 127 -0.13 21.93 2.55
CA LEU A 127 -0.50 22.19 3.96
C LEU A 127 -0.72 23.68 4.21
N PHE A 128 0.21 24.52 3.77
CA PHE A 128 0.11 25.97 3.96
C PHE A 128 -1.17 26.53 3.31
N CYS A 129 -1.48 26.13 2.09
CA CYS A 129 -2.69 26.54 1.38
C CYS A 129 -3.98 26.04 2.04
N LEU A 130 -3.97 24.87 2.70
CA LEU A 130 -5.15 24.31 3.33
C LEU A 130 -5.51 24.96 4.67
N ILE A 131 -4.55 25.56 5.39
CA ILE A 131 -4.75 26.14 6.73
C ILE A 131 -5.98 27.05 6.82
N PRO A 132 -6.15 28.10 5.96
CA PRO A 132 -7.28 29.01 6.09
C PRO A 132 -8.64 28.33 5.86
N PHE A 133 -8.67 27.23 5.10
CA PHE A 133 -9.91 26.52 4.77
C PHE A 133 -10.29 25.49 5.83
N CYS A 134 -9.34 25.06 6.68
CA CYS A 134 -9.60 24.06 7.71
C CYS A 134 -10.64 24.47 8.74
N ILE A 135 -10.89 25.76 8.93
CA ILE A 135 -11.89 26.28 9.88
C ILE A 135 -13.30 25.94 9.41
N TYR A 136 -13.58 26.12 8.12
CA TYR A 136 -14.96 26.07 7.57
C TYR A 136 -15.23 24.85 6.69
N ASN A 137 -14.20 24.07 6.28
CA ASN A 137 -14.34 23.01 5.30
C ASN A 137 -13.79 21.68 5.82
N SER A 138 -14.70 20.70 5.97
CA SER A 138 -14.34 19.36 6.43
C SER A 138 -13.41 18.61 5.47
N LYS A 139 -13.58 18.80 4.15
CA LYS A 139 -12.68 18.21 3.14
C LYS A 139 -11.28 18.80 3.23
N ALA A 140 -11.14 20.10 3.49
CA ALA A 140 -9.84 20.73 3.71
C ALA A 140 -9.16 20.17 4.96
N ARG A 141 -9.92 19.99 6.06
CA ARG A 141 -9.39 19.33 7.28
C ARG A 141 -8.93 17.91 7.04
N LEU A 142 -9.67 17.14 6.24
CA LEU A 142 -9.30 15.79 5.86
C LEU A 142 -8.02 15.79 5.03
N SER A 143 -7.97 16.56 3.94
CA SER A 143 -6.77 16.72 3.11
C SER A 143 -5.55 17.17 3.94
N PHE A 144 -5.75 18.09 4.88
CA PHE A 144 -4.67 18.54 5.77
C PHE A 144 -4.13 17.37 6.63
N LYS A 145 -5.02 16.54 7.23
CA LYS A 145 -4.61 15.39 8.02
C LYS A 145 -3.86 14.35 7.18
N LEU A 146 -4.35 14.04 5.98
CA LEU A 146 -3.74 13.08 5.07
C LEU A 146 -2.36 13.56 4.59
N THR A 147 -2.24 14.84 4.22
CA THR A 147 -0.96 15.43 3.83
C THR A 147 0.03 15.45 5.02
N LEU A 148 -0.47 15.73 6.22
CA LEU A 148 0.36 15.73 7.44
C LEU A 148 0.89 14.33 7.78
N LEU A 149 0.10 13.27 7.52
CA LEU A 149 0.54 11.89 7.62
C LEU A 149 1.79 11.65 6.75
N MET A 150 1.72 11.96 5.45
CA MET A 150 2.83 11.77 4.51
C MET A 150 4.11 12.56 4.88
N ILE A 151 3.97 13.69 5.58
CA ILE A 151 5.11 14.50 6.03
C ILE A 151 5.76 13.94 7.30
N LYS A 152 5.00 13.29 8.16
CA LYS A 152 5.46 12.78 9.46
C LYS A 152 5.85 11.32 9.44
N GLU A 153 5.20 10.53 8.63
CA GLU A 153 5.32 9.08 8.55
C GLU A 153 5.58 8.62 7.10
N PRO A 154 6.07 7.40 6.88
CA PRO A 154 6.48 6.43 7.89
C PRO A 154 7.84 6.77 8.53
N GLN A 155 8.21 5.98 9.56
CA GLN A 155 9.54 5.95 10.16
C GLN A 155 9.96 4.48 10.31
N ILE A 156 10.22 3.82 9.17
CA ILE A 156 10.63 2.41 9.10
C ILE A 156 12.15 2.37 8.94
N GLU A 157 12.83 1.64 9.79
CA GLU A 157 14.26 1.37 9.63
C GLU A 157 14.46 0.14 8.72
N TYR A 158 15.48 0.15 7.88
CA TYR A 158 15.76 -1.01 7.01
C TYR A 158 16.08 -2.28 7.80
N ASP A 159 16.63 -2.13 9.00
CA ASP A 159 16.91 -3.27 9.87
C ASP A 159 15.63 -3.96 10.36
N ASP A 160 14.52 -3.24 10.52
CA ASP A 160 13.23 -3.82 10.88
C ASP A 160 12.69 -4.72 9.76
N LEU A 161 12.92 -4.33 8.50
CA LEU A 161 12.49 -5.10 7.32
C LEU A 161 13.21 -6.45 7.18
N LYS A 162 14.41 -6.60 7.75
CA LYS A 162 15.16 -7.87 7.74
C LYS A 162 14.42 -9.01 8.46
N ASN A 163 13.47 -8.67 9.33
CA ASN A 163 12.66 -9.64 10.06
C ASN A 163 11.46 -10.16 9.24
N ILE A 164 11.25 -9.66 8.03
CA ILE A 164 10.19 -10.13 7.14
C ILE A 164 10.74 -11.31 6.32
N HIS A 165 10.41 -12.53 6.76
CA HIS A 165 10.92 -13.78 6.16
C HIS A 165 9.94 -14.43 5.17
N ILE A 166 9.15 -13.62 4.48
CA ILE A 166 8.21 -14.06 3.44
C ILE A 166 8.62 -13.47 2.08
N PRO A 167 8.25 -14.13 0.96
CA PRO A 167 8.55 -13.60 -0.37
C PRO A 167 7.91 -12.22 -0.60
N GLY A 168 8.67 -11.33 -1.25
CA GLY A 168 8.23 -9.98 -1.54
C GLY A 168 8.53 -9.54 -2.97
N LEU A 169 7.58 -8.84 -3.59
CA LEU A 169 7.77 -8.11 -4.84
C LEU A 169 7.71 -6.61 -4.55
N VAL A 170 8.82 -5.92 -4.79
CA VAL A 170 8.92 -4.46 -4.60
C VAL A 170 8.89 -3.79 -5.97
N LEU A 171 7.86 -3.02 -6.24
CA LEU A 171 7.64 -2.34 -7.53
C LEU A 171 7.75 -0.82 -7.38
N ALA A 172 8.39 -0.18 -8.35
CA ALA A 172 8.34 1.27 -8.52
C ALA A 172 8.39 1.63 -10.01
N GLY A 173 7.92 2.82 -10.35
CA GLY A 173 8.09 3.37 -11.70
C GLY A 173 9.48 4.00 -11.88
N GLU A 174 9.99 4.00 -13.11
CA GLU A 174 11.25 4.69 -13.46
C GLU A 174 11.20 6.20 -13.10
N PHE A 175 10.02 6.80 -13.21
CA PHE A 175 9.76 8.20 -12.88
C PHE A 175 8.95 8.36 -11.59
N ASP A 176 9.07 7.40 -10.66
CA ASP A 176 8.36 7.44 -9.39
C ASP A 176 8.69 8.71 -8.58
N MET A 177 7.75 9.18 -7.77
CA MET A 177 7.98 10.25 -6.80
C MET A 177 8.85 9.82 -5.62
N ILE A 178 8.94 8.51 -5.36
CA ILE A 178 9.84 7.94 -4.37
C ILE A 178 11.24 7.85 -4.97
N LYS A 179 12.26 8.05 -4.15
CA LYS A 179 13.65 7.89 -4.57
C LYS A 179 13.93 6.42 -4.84
N GLU A 180 14.49 6.14 -6.00
CA GLU A 180 14.84 4.77 -6.43
C GLU A 180 15.77 4.06 -5.43
N VAL A 181 16.65 4.81 -4.76
CA VAL A 181 17.53 4.29 -3.71
C VAL A 181 16.75 3.66 -2.56
N ASP A 182 15.58 4.21 -2.20
CA ASP A 182 14.73 3.65 -1.13
C ASP A 182 14.07 2.35 -1.59
N THR A 183 13.58 2.31 -2.83
CA THR A 183 13.00 1.10 -3.44
C THR A 183 14.01 -0.06 -3.41
N TYR A 184 15.25 0.17 -3.84
CA TYR A 184 16.29 -0.86 -3.78
C TYR A 184 16.71 -1.20 -2.34
N ALA A 185 16.73 -0.22 -1.44
CA ALA A 185 17.06 -0.46 -0.04
C ALA A 185 16.00 -1.32 0.66
N ILE A 186 14.69 -1.07 0.38
CA ILE A 186 13.59 -1.93 0.84
C ILE A 186 13.80 -3.36 0.32
N GLY A 187 14.01 -3.51 -1.00
CA GLY A 187 14.23 -4.83 -1.59
C GLY A 187 15.47 -5.53 -1.02
N SER A 188 16.56 -4.82 -0.79
CA SER A 188 17.78 -5.41 -0.22
C SER A 188 17.61 -5.80 1.25
N ALA A 189 16.73 -5.13 1.97
CA ALA A 189 16.45 -5.43 3.37
C ALA A 189 15.51 -6.63 3.55
N LEU A 190 14.62 -6.88 2.59
CA LEU A 190 13.72 -8.05 2.58
C LEU A 190 14.48 -9.29 2.09
N PRO A 191 14.71 -10.34 2.92
CA PRO A 191 15.60 -11.47 2.57
C PRO A 191 15.18 -12.25 1.33
N TYR A 192 13.88 -12.29 1.03
CA TYR A 192 13.30 -13.07 -0.06
C TYR A 192 12.51 -12.18 -1.03
N SER A 193 13.12 -11.09 -1.50
CA SER A 193 12.43 -10.15 -2.37
C SER A 193 13.02 -10.06 -3.78
N VAL A 194 12.16 -9.63 -4.70
CA VAL A 194 12.50 -9.23 -6.06
C VAL A 194 12.11 -7.77 -6.24
N VAL A 195 13.05 -6.96 -6.74
CA VAL A 195 12.80 -5.56 -7.09
C VAL A 195 12.58 -5.44 -8.59
N LYS A 196 11.55 -4.73 -9.00
CA LYS A 196 11.26 -4.42 -10.41
C LYS A 196 10.98 -2.94 -10.58
N ILE A 197 11.71 -2.30 -11.49
CA ILE A 197 11.44 -0.93 -11.93
C ILE A 197 10.66 -1.01 -13.25
N ILE A 198 9.45 -0.50 -13.26
CA ILE A 198 8.59 -0.45 -14.45
C ILE A 198 9.07 0.69 -15.34
N LYS A 199 9.60 0.33 -16.51
CA LYS A 199 10.13 1.28 -17.48
C LYS A 199 9.04 2.24 -17.95
N SER A 200 9.38 3.52 -18.03
CA SER A 200 8.47 4.62 -18.36
C SER A 200 7.28 4.79 -17.40
N GLY A 201 7.22 4.02 -16.31
CA GLY A 201 6.21 4.15 -15.27
C GLY A 201 6.47 5.34 -14.35
N ASN A 202 5.42 5.99 -13.88
CA ASN A 202 5.44 6.96 -12.81
C ASN A 202 5.00 6.32 -11.48
N HIS A 203 4.62 7.12 -10.47
CA HIS A 203 4.13 6.59 -9.19
C HIS A 203 2.83 5.78 -9.31
N PHE A 204 1.94 6.17 -10.24
CA PHE A 204 0.60 5.58 -10.38
C PHE A 204 0.60 4.36 -11.31
N LEU A 205 1.38 3.33 -10.97
CA LEU A 205 1.60 2.15 -11.80
C LEU A 205 0.32 1.37 -12.10
N LEU A 206 -0.61 1.30 -11.16
CA LEU A 206 -1.89 0.60 -11.33
C LEU A 206 -2.84 1.31 -12.31
N ARG A 207 -2.55 2.57 -12.66
CA ARG A 207 -3.32 3.34 -13.64
C ARG A 207 -2.54 3.55 -14.93
N ASP A 208 -1.31 4.07 -14.84
CA ASP A 208 -0.59 4.61 -15.98
C ASP A 208 0.32 3.57 -16.65
N ALA A 209 0.63 2.45 -15.97
CA ALA A 209 1.44 1.35 -16.46
C ALA A 209 0.85 -0.04 -16.12
N PHE A 210 -0.49 -0.12 -16.09
CA PHE A 210 -1.21 -1.31 -15.62
C PHE A 210 -0.77 -2.62 -16.30
N PRO A 211 -0.65 -2.72 -17.65
CA PRO A 211 -0.28 -3.99 -18.30
C PRO A 211 1.10 -4.53 -17.87
N GLN A 212 2.08 -3.65 -17.68
CA GLN A 212 3.41 -4.06 -17.24
C GLN A 212 3.39 -4.44 -15.75
N THR A 213 2.70 -3.65 -14.94
CA THR A 213 2.58 -3.86 -13.50
C THR A 213 1.87 -5.17 -13.18
N ILE A 214 0.72 -5.41 -13.81
CA ILE A 214 -0.05 -6.63 -13.59
C ILE A 214 0.70 -7.88 -14.04
N LYS A 215 1.48 -7.78 -15.11
CA LYS A 215 2.34 -8.88 -15.58
C LYS A 215 3.34 -9.31 -14.50
N GLU A 216 4.04 -8.36 -13.86
CA GLU A 216 5.02 -8.69 -12.82
C GLU A 216 4.32 -9.24 -11.58
N ILE A 217 3.17 -8.69 -11.18
CA ILE A 217 2.36 -9.21 -10.06
C ILE A 217 1.92 -10.65 -10.33
N ASN A 218 1.37 -10.91 -11.53
CA ASN A 218 0.90 -12.25 -11.90
C ASN A 218 2.03 -13.28 -11.94
N LEU A 219 3.20 -12.90 -12.48
CA LEU A 219 4.38 -13.78 -12.49
C LEU A 219 4.82 -14.11 -11.05
N PHE A 220 4.84 -13.13 -10.17
CA PHE A 220 5.22 -13.33 -8.78
C PHE A 220 4.22 -14.21 -8.03
N LEU A 221 2.92 -13.89 -8.08
CA LEU A 221 1.88 -14.69 -7.40
C LEU A 221 1.86 -16.14 -7.90
N LYS A 222 1.95 -16.35 -9.23
CA LYS A 222 2.01 -17.71 -9.79
C LYS A 222 3.27 -18.48 -9.39
N ALA A 223 4.39 -17.82 -9.19
CA ALA A 223 5.58 -18.48 -8.66
C ALA A 223 5.38 -18.90 -7.20
N CYS A 224 4.84 -18.01 -6.38
CA CYS A 224 4.58 -18.28 -4.96
C CYS A 224 3.54 -19.39 -4.72
N HIS A 225 2.48 -19.45 -5.53
CA HIS A 225 1.40 -20.44 -5.35
C HIS A 225 1.62 -21.77 -6.10
N LYS A 226 2.64 -21.86 -6.98
CA LYS A 226 3.00 -23.13 -7.65
C LYS A 226 3.81 -24.10 -6.79
N GLU A 227 4.43 -23.63 -5.72
CA GLU A 227 5.23 -24.48 -4.80
C GLU A 227 4.39 -25.27 -3.79
N VAL A 228 3.04 -25.20 -3.89
CA VAL A 228 2.09 -25.84 -2.94
C VAL A 228 1.42 -27.10 -3.55
N ILE A 229 1.99 -27.71 -4.59
CA ILE A 229 1.48 -28.98 -5.15
C ILE A 229 2.44 -30.13 -4.86
#